data_438093eeda59e58f7c152f8f85a5d289
#
_entry.id   438093eeda59e58f7c152f8f85a5d289
#
_cell.length_a   1.000
_cell.length_b   1.000
_cell.length_c   1.000
_cell.angle_alpha   90.00
_cell.angle_beta   90.00
_cell.angle_gamma   90.00
#
_symmetry.space_group_name_H-M   'P 1'
#
loop_
_entity.id
_entity.type
_entity.pdbx_description
1 polymer ?
#
loop_
_entity_poly.entity_id
_entity_poly.type
_entity_poly.pdbx_seq_one_letter_code
_entity_poly.pdbx_strand_id
1 'polypeptide(L)'
;KAFECKTSNLHLNLKHKNNLFICRIATYFAPKQIHIISDNCNNLALYLSVTLPQSKISFFTQNAENISAIKQATSEIGSANTETHNAKNSERLLECLNESPKADFVIIDCRKDVYDLQNTMEQIVARCSENAVIILSNAFCKPAIEEQWEWFLRNNQIKVTADFFLCKVAFLTQNPIKKQHYILRTK
;
A
#
# COMPACT_ATOMS: atom_id res chain seq x y z
N LYS A 1 -5.82 -15.12 -19.50
CA LYS A 1 -7.23 -15.42 -19.14
C LYS A 1 -7.66 -14.32 -18.17
N ALA A 2 -8.59 -13.46 -18.61
CA ALA A 2 -9.17 -12.45 -17.75
C ALA A 2 -10.11 -13.15 -16.76
N PHE A 3 -9.90 -12.93 -15.47
CA PHE A 3 -10.85 -13.33 -14.44
C PHE A 3 -12.03 -12.36 -14.48
N GLU A 4 -13.13 -12.76 -15.05
CA GLU A 4 -14.44 -12.15 -14.83
C GLU A 4 -15.00 -12.70 -13.51
N CYS A 5 -14.79 -11.98 -12.42
CA CYS A 5 -15.50 -12.25 -11.19
C CYS A 5 -16.89 -11.60 -11.30
N LYS A 6 -17.92 -12.41 -11.49
CA LYS A 6 -19.32 -11.96 -11.43
C LYS A 6 -19.73 -11.79 -9.97
N THR A 7 -19.34 -10.69 -9.37
CA THR A 7 -19.93 -10.25 -8.10
C THR A 7 -20.99 -9.20 -8.40
N SER A 8 -22.20 -9.45 -7.96
CA SER A 8 -23.40 -8.73 -8.37
C SER A 8 -23.49 -7.27 -7.94
N ASN A 9 -22.51 -6.72 -7.18
CA ASN A 9 -22.49 -5.33 -6.73
C ASN A 9 -21.10 -4.66 -6.68
N LEU A 10 -20.00 -5.37 -6.96
CA LEU A 10 -18.68 -4.75 -7.04
C LEU A 10 -18.29 -4.67 -8.53
N HIS A 11 -18.50 -3.53 -9.16
CA HIS A 11 -17.83 -3.21 -10.41
C HIS A 11 -16.33 -3.08 -10.13
N LEU A 12 -15.62 -4.21 -10.12
CA LEU A 12 -14.17 -4.29 -10.11
C LEU A 12 -13.65 -3.62 -11.38
N ASN A 13 -13.40 -2.32 -11.31
CA ASN A 13 -12.90 -1.57 -12.45
C ASN A 13 -11.43 -1.95 -12.69
N LEU A 14 -11.23 -3.04 -13.46
CA LEU A 14 -9.94 -3.64 -13.83
C LEU A 14 -8.99 -2.70 -14.61
N LYS A 15 -9.46 -1.50 -14.98
CA LYS A 15 -8.74 -0.55 -15.84
C LYS A 15 -7.73 0.32 -15.11
N HIS A 16 -7.53 0.17 -13.81
CA HIS A 16 -6.51 0.96 -13.09
C HIS A 16 -5.10 0.41 -13.34
N LYS A 17 -4.42 0.92 -14.36
CA LYS A 17 -3.03 0.60 -14.69
C LYS A 17 -2.10 0.63 -13.46
N ASN A 18 -2.36 1.58 -12.55
CA ASN A 18 -1.59 1.72 -11.31
C ASN A 18 -1.74 0.50 -10.38
N ASN A 19 -2.96 -0.02 -10.18
CA ASN A 19 -3.17 -1.20 -9.34
C ASN A 19 -2.48 -2.44 -9.91
N LEU A 20 -2.55 -2.64 -11.23
CA LEU A 20 -1.84 -3.73 -11.91
C LEU A 20 -0.32 -3.60 -11.79
N PHE A 21 0.20 -2.38 -11.87
CA PHE A 21 1.61 -2.10 -11.69
C PHE A 21 2.06 -2.44 -10.26
N ILE A 22 1.31 -2.00 -9.25
CA ILE A 22 1.57 -2.31 -7.84
C ILE A 22 1.52 -3.83 -7.60
N CYS A 23 0.53 -4.53 -8.16
CA CYS A 23 0.44 -5.99 -8.06
C CYS A 23 1.68 -6.68 -8.65
N ARG A 24 2.19 -6.20 -9.80
CA ARG A 24 3.42 -6.75 -10.41
C ARG A 24 4.64 -6.55 -9.51
N ILE A 25 4.78 -5.35 -8.92
CA ILE A 25 5.85 -5.09 -7.95
C ILE A 25 5.71 -6.04 -6.75
N ALA A 26 4.51 -6.14 -6.16
CA ALA A 26 4.26 -7.02 -5.02
C ALA A 26 4.55 -8.49 -5.37
N THR A 27 4.14 -8.96 -6.55
CA THR A 27 4.43 -10.33 -7.02
C THR A 27 5.95 -10.57 -7.16
N TYR A 28 6.71 -9.59 -7.63
CA TYR A 28 8.16 -9.70 -7.74
C TYR A 28 8.86 -9.83 -6.38
N PHE A 29 8.43 -9.04 -5.37
CA PHE A 29 9.00 -9.07 -4.02
C PHE A 29 8.45 -10.20 -3.16
N ALA A 30 7.30 -10.78 -3.52
CA ALA A 30 6.63 -11.87 -2.80
C ALA A 30 6.57 -11.65 -1.27
N PRO A 31 6.02 -10.49 -0.79
CA PRO A 31 6.01 -10.12 0.61
C PRO A 31 5.19 -11.11 1.44
N LYS A 32 5.56 -11.29 2.72
CA LYS A 32 4.79 -12.09 3.66
C LYS A 32 3.68 -11.29 4.34
N GLN A 33 3.96 -10.02 4.66
CA GLN A 33 3.04 -9.11 5.33
C GLN A 33 2.86 -7.83 4.53
N ILE A 34 1.64 -7.59 4.06
CA ILE A 34 1.27 -6.40 3.28
C ILE A 34 0.37 -5.51 4.12
N HIS A 35 0.72 -4.23 4.25
CA HIS A 35 -0.17 -3.22 4.80
C HIS A 35 -0.69 -2.30 3.68
N ILE A 36 -2.01 -2.12 3.63
CA ILE A 36 -2.67 -1.20 2.70
C ILE A 36 -3.39 -0.13 3.50
N ILE A 37 -2.97 1.12 3.37
CA ILE A 37 -3.56 2.27 4.05
C ILE A 37 -4.33 3.07 3.00
N SER A 38 -5.66 2.95 2.98
CA SER A 38 -6.48 3.56 1.93
C SER A 38 -7.97 3.57 2.24
N ASP A 39 -8.64 4.63 1.77
CA ASP A 39 -10.10 4.68 1.73
C ASP A 39 -10.69 4.33 0.36
N ASN A 40 -9.86 3.93 -0.62
CA ASN A 40 -10.31 3.76 -1.99
C ASN A 40 -9.69 2.55 -2.73
N CYS A 41 -8.92 1.69 -2.06
CA CYS A 41 -8.16 0.60 -2.70
C CYS A 41 -8.78 -0.79 -2.53
N ASN A 42 -10.10 -0.90 -2.41
CA ASN A 42 -10.78 -2.20 -2.25
C ASN A 42 -10.34 -3.21 -3.31
N ASN A 43 -10.31 -2.78 -4.58
CA ASN A 43 -9.90 -3.63 -5.69
C ASN A 43 -8.44 -4.09 -5.57
N LEU A 44 -7.52 -3.22 -5.11
CA LEU A 44 -6.12 -3.58 -4.93
C LEU A 44 -5.95 -4.67 -3.87
N ALA A 45 -6.66 -4.56 -2.74
CA ALA A 45 -6.65 -5.58 -1.70
C ALA A 45 -7.12 -6.94 -2.24
N LEU A 46 -8.21 -6.96 -3.02
CA LEU A 46 -8.73 -8.17 -3.66
C LEU A 46 -7.75 -8.77 -4.67
N TYR A 47 -7.13 -7.94 -5.51
CA TYR A 47 -6.12 -8.42 -6.46
C TYR A 47 -4.95 -9.08 -5.74
N LEU A 48 -4.42 -8.40 -4.71
CA LEU A 48 -3.29 -8.93 -3.94
C LEU A 48 -3.68 -10.20 -3.20
N SER A 49 -4.91 -10.29 -2.67
CA SER A 49 -5.36 -11.49 -1.96
C SER A 49 -5.42 -12.72 -2.84
N VAL A 50 -5.76 -12.56 -4.13
CA VAL A 50 -5.80 -13.66 -5.11
C VAL A 50 -4.42 -13.96 -5.68
N THR A 51 -3.62 -12.93 -5.98
CA THR A 51 -2.31 -13.12 -6.64
C THR A 51 -1.22 -13.56 -5.66
N LEU A 52 -1.38 -13.24 -4.39
CA LEU A 52 -0.43 -13.57 -3.32
C LEU A 52 -1.13 -14.31 -2.16
N PRO A 53 -1.62 -15.53 -2.38
CA PRO A 53 -2.42 -16.25 -1.38
C PRO A 53 -1.63 -16.61 -0.12
N GLN A 54 -0.30 -16.61 -0.17
CA GLN A 54 0.58 -16.87 0.98
C GLN A 54 0.90 -15.60 1.79
N SER A 55 0.61 -14.40 1.25
CA SER A 55 0.80 -13.14 1.96
C SER A 55 -0.36 -12.85 2.89
N LYS A 56 -0.09 -12.31 4.08
CA LYS A 56 -1.13 -11.73 4.94
C LYS A 56 -1.31 -10.27 4.58
N ILE A 57 -2.55 -9.83 4.45
CA ILE A 57 -2.90 -8.47 4.05
C ILE A 57 -3.69 -7.82 5.17
N SER A 58 -3.16 -6.72 5.73
CA SER A 58 -3.87 -5.86 6.67
C SER A 58 -4.31 -4.58 5.95
N PHE A 59 -5.61 -4.38 5.85
CA PHE A 59 -6.21 -3.23 5.20
C PHE A 59 -6.73 -2.23 6.23
N PHE A 60 -6.18 -1.02 6.22
CA PHE A 60 -6.52 0.06 7.15
C PHE A 60 -7.33 1.13 6.42
N THR A 61 -8.53 1.44 6.92
CA THR A 61 -9.43 2.41 6.30
C THR A 61 -10.25 3.16 7.35
N GLN A 62 -10.60 4.42 7.07
CA GLN A 62 -11.56 5.19 7.88
C GLN A 62 -13.01 4.85 7.51
N ASN A 63 -13.24 4.29 6.32
CA ASN A 63 -14.57 4.05 5.80
C ASN A 63 -15.07 2.64 6.18
N ALA A 64 -16.09 2.59 7.05
CA ALA A 64 -16.72 1.33 7.48
C ALA A 64 -17.37 0.54 6.32
N GLU A 65 -17.85 1.22 5.28
CA GLU A 65 -18.41 0.56 4.08
C GLU A 65 -17.33 -0.24 3.34
N ASN A 66 -16.10 0.29 3.27
CA ASN A 66 -14.97 -0.42 2.68
C ASN A 66 -14.66 -1.73 3.44
N ILE A 67 -14.75 -1.71 4.75
CA ILE A 67 -14.55 -2.90 5.58
C ILE A 67 -15.55 -3.98 5.21
N SER A 68 -16.84 -3.61 5.16
CA SER A 68 -17.92 -4.54 4.81
C SER A 68 -17.76 -5.07 3.39
N ALA A 69 -17.45 -4.20 2.44
CA ALA A 69 -17.26 -4.56 1.02
C ALA A 69 -16.08 -5.52 0.82
N ILE A 70 -14.94 -5.27 1.50
CA ILE A 70 -13.77 -6.16 1.40
C ILE A 70 -14.07 -7.52 2.04
N LYS A 71 -14.67 -7.55 3.22
CA LYS A 71 -15.05 -8.80 3.89
C LYS A 71 -15.98 -9.65 3.03
N GLN A 72 -17.01 -9.03 2.45
CA GLN A 72 -17.92 -9.71 1.54
C GLN A 72 -17.17 -10.25 0.33
N ALA A 73 -16.40 -9.42 -0.37
CA ALA A 73 -15.72 -9.82 -1.59
C ALA A 73 -14.64 -10.90 -1.33
N THR A 74 -13.89 -10.83 -0.23
CA THR A 74 -12.90 -11.87 0.13
C THR A 74 -13.60 -13.19 0.47
N SER A 75 -14.76 -13.15 1.13
CA SER A 75 -15.58 -14.34 1.38
C SER A 75 -16.08 -14.98 0.08
N GLU A 76 -16.58 -14.17 -0.86
CA GLU A 76 -17.09 -14.65 -2.16
C GLU A 76 -16.01 -15.32 -3.02
N ILE A 77 -14.78 -14.84 -2.96
CA ILE A 77 -13.64 -15.43 -3.69
C ILE A 77 -12.92 -16.55 -2.91
N GLY A 78 -13.37 -16.85 -1.68
CA GLY A 78 -12.77 -17.87 -0.83
C GLY A 78 -11.37 -17.50 -0.31
N SER A 79 -11.04 -16.21 -0.22
CA SER A 79 -9.75 -15.75 0.28
C SER A 79 -9.84 -15.42 1.77
N ALA A 80 -8.95 -16.03 2.58
CA ALA A 80 -8.89 -15.84 4.04
C ALA A 80 -7.64 -15.06 4.51
N ASN A 81 -6.87 -14.49 3.59
CA ASN A 81 -5.59 -13.86 3.90
C ASN A 81 -5.67 -12.33 4.10
N THR A 82 -6.88 -11.74 4.15
CA THR A 82 -7.09 -10.31 4.31
C THR A 82 -7.83 -9.99 5.60
N GLU A 83 -7.22 -9.15 6.43
CA GLU A 83 -7.82 -8.55 7.61
C GLU A 83 -8.12 -7.08 7.38
N THR A 84 -9.19 -6.57 7.98
CA THR A 84 -9.61 -5.17 7.83
C THR A 84 -9.64 -4.48 9.17
N HIS A 85 -9.08 -3.27 9.24
CA HIS A 85 -8.98 -2.45 10.45
C HIS A 85 -9.67 -1.11 10.25
N ASN A 86 -10.52 -0.72 11.22
CA ASN A 86 -11.13 0.61 11.23
C ASN A 86 -10.15 1.63 11.83
N ALA A 87 -9.46 2.35 10.97
CA ALA A 87 -8.47 3.36 11.31
C ALA A 87 -9.04 4.76 11.10
N LYS A 88 -10.01 5.15 11.90
CA LYS A 88 -10.83 6.38 11.75
C LYS A 88 -10.06 7.70 11.79
N ASN A 89 -8.85 7.72 12.31
CA ASN A 89 -7.93 8.86 12.35
C ASN A 89 -6.48 8.38 12.44
N SER A 90 -5.51 9.30 12.41
CA SER A 90 -4.08 8.98 12.47
C SER A 90 -3.68 8.23 13.75
N GLU A 91 -4.22 8.61 14.90
CA GLU A 91 -3.95 7.96 16.19
C GLU A 91 -4.39 6.49 16.15
N ARG A 92 -5.64 6.24 15.72
CA ARG A 92 -6.16 4.87 15.63
C ARG A 92 -5.44 4.05 14.56
N LEU A 93 -4.98 4.68 13.46
CA LEU A 93 -4.13 4.02 12.48
C LEU A 93 -2.84 3.52 13.14
N LEU A 94 -2.17 4.36 13.92
CA LEU A 94 -0.93 4.00 14.61
C LEU A 94 -1.14 2.90 15.66
N GLU A 95 -2.24 2.92 16.39
CA GLU A 95 -2.62 1.83 17.30
C GLU A 95 -2.77 0.51 16.53
N CYS A 96 -3.55 0.50 15.45
CA CYS A 96 -3.74 -0.68 14.60
C CYS A 96 -2.42 -1.19 13.99
N LEU A 97 -1.55 -0.28 13.55
CA LEU A 97 -0.21 -0.65 13.05
C LEU A 97 0.65 -1.25 14.15
N ASN A 98 0.53 -0.76 15.40
CA ASN A 98 1.26 -1.28 16.55
C ASN A 98 0.81 -2.69 16.94
N GLU A 99 -0.45 -2.99 16.79
CA GLU A 99 -1.06 -4.30 17.06
C GLU A 99 -0.77 -5.31 15.92
N SER A 100 -0.44 -4.82 14.72
CA SER A 100 -0.18 -5.65 13.54
C SER A 100 1.29 -6.10 13.45
N PRO A 101 1.59 -7.24 12.80
CA PRO A 101 2.96 -7.63 12.48
C PRO A 101 3.66 -6.57 11.62
N LYS A 102 5.01 -6.50 11.72
CA LYS A 102 5.80 -5.62 10.86
C LYS A 102 5.58 -5.95 9.38
N ALA A 103 5.33 -4.92 8.58
CA ALA A 103 5.14 -5.08 7.14
C ALA A 103 6.46 -5.14 6.39
N ASP A 104 6.54 -6.00 5.41
CA ASP A 104 7.60 -6.00 4.39
C ASP A 104 7.16 -5.34 3.08
N PHE A 105 5.85 -4.99 2.98
CA PHE A 105 5.32 -4.24 1.86
C PHE A 105 4.18 -3.30 2.33
N VAL A 106 4.33 -2.00 2.12
CA VAL A 106 3.33 -1.00 2.53
C VAL A 106 2.84 -0.23 1.32
N ILE A 107 1.54 -0.07 1.20
CA ILE A 107 0.91 0.73 0.16
C ILE A 107 0.09 1.82 0.82
N ILE A 108 0.37 3.07 0.49
CA ILE A 108 -0.35 4.25 0.98
C ILE A 108 -1.03 4.93 -0.19
N ASP A 109 -2.35 5.03 -0.16
CA ASP A 109 -3.11 5.72 -1.19
C ASP A 109 -3.20 7.22 -0.91
N CYS A 110 -2.58 8.02 -1.77
CA CYS A 110 -2.48 9.45 -1.61
C CYS A 110 -3.63 10.25 -2.26
N ARG A 111 -4.71 9.61 -2.71
CA ARG A 111 -5.84 10.32 -3.35
C ARG A 111 -6.58 11.26 -2.42
N LYS A 112 -6.68 10.90 -1.16
CA LYS A 112 -7.29 11.72 -0.11
C LYS A 112 -6.28 12.00 0.98
N ASP A 113 -6.33 13.17 1.56
CA ASP A 113 -5.55 13.53 2.74
C ASP A 113 -6.28 13.01 3.99
N VAL A 114 -6.35 11.68 4.08
CA VAL A 114 -7.13 10.96 5.08
C VAL A 114 -6.42 10.94 6.43
N TYR A 115 -5.09 10.88 6.38
CA TYR A 115 -4.23 10.85 7.55
C TYR A 115 -3.23 12.00 7.48
N ASP A 116 -2.82 12.50 8.63
CA ASP A 116 -1.65 13.36 8.72
C ASP A 116 -0.39 12.52 8.43
N LEU A 117 -0.12 12.34 7.13
CA LEU A 117 1.00 11.52 6.68
C LEU A 117 2.34 12.06 7.17
N GLN A 118 2.47 13.39 7.35
CA GLN A 118 3.72 13.99 7.81
C GLN A 118 4.10 13.47 9.20
N ASN A 119 3.16 13.46 10.13
CA ASN A 119 3.40 13.00 11.49
C ASN A 119 3.36 11.47 11.65
N THR A 120 2.71 10.77 10.71
CA THR A 120 2.57 9.30 10.78
C THR A 120 3.65 8.55 10.02
N MET A 121 4.33 9.18 9.05
CA MET A 121 5.25 8.49 8.14
C MET A 121 6.45 7.86 8.85
N GLU A 122 7.06 8.56 9.81
CA GLU A 122 8.17 8.01 10.60
C GLU A 122 7.75 6.75 11.36
N GLN A 123 6.53 6.76 11.92
CA GLN A 123 6.00 5.63 12.66
C GLN A 123 5.62 4.47 11.73
N ILE A 124 5.11 4.76 10.53
CA ILE A 124 4.89 3.74 9.50
C ILE A 124 6.21 3.07 9.12
N VAL A 125 7.26 3.86 8.86
CA VAL A 125 8.60 3.33 8.55
C VAL A 125 9.15 2.49 9.69
N ALA A 126 8.98 2.92 10.94
CA ALA A 126 9.42 2.16 12.12
C ALA A 126 8.69 0.81 12.28
N ARG A 127 7.50 0.66 11.67
CA ARG A 127 6.70 -0.57 11.64
C ARG A 127 6.95 -1.44 10.41
N CYS A 128 7.90 -1.04 9.56
CA CYS A 128 8.35 -1.85 8.45
C CYS A 128 9.47 -2.82 8.88
N SER A 129 9.63 -3.89 8.13
CA SER A 129 10.82 -4.75 8.22
C SER A 129 12.04 -4.06 7.60
N GLU A 130 13.22 -4.59 7.86
CA GLU A 130 14.49 -3.98 7.43
C GLU A 130 14.65 -3.81 5.92
N ASN A 131 14.00 -4.66 5.14
CA ASN A 131 14.05 -4.63 3.67
C ASN A 131 12.66 -4.38 3.07
N ALA A 132 11.85 -3.58 3.75
CA ALA A 132 10.50 -3.30 3.29
C ALA A 132 10.47 -2.41 2.04
N VAL A 133 9.39 -2.58 1.28
CA VAL A 133 9.04 -1.71 0.15
C VAL A 133 7.84 -0.85 0.55
N ILE A 134 7.95 0.47 0.38
CA ILE A 134 6.85 1.41 0.62
C ILE A 134 6.45 2.03 -0.71
N ILE A 135 5.17 1.99 -1.02
CA ILE A 135 4.59 2.58 -2.22
C ILE A 135 3.63 3.69 -1.84
N LEU A 136 3.91 4.91 -2.32
CA LEU A 136 2.95 6.01 -2.35
C LEU A 136 2.17 5.92 -3.66
N SER A 137 0.95 5.43 -3.60
CA SER A 137 0.07 5.22 -4.74
C SER A 137 -0.71 6.50 -5.03
N ASN A 138 -0.94 6.81 -6.31
CA ASN A 138 -1.65 8.03 -6.74
C ASN A 138 -1.00 9.32 -6.22
N ALA A 139 0.33 9.34 -6.20
CA ALA A 139 1.14 10.40 -5.58
C ALA A 139 1.38 11.62 -6.48
N PHE A 140 0.67 11.77 -7.58
CA PHE A 140 0.90 12.84 -8.56
C PHE A 140 0.20 14.15 -8.17
N CYS A 141 0.88 15.26 -8.41
CA CYS A 141 0.34 16.63 -8.38
C CYS A 141 -0.19 17.14 -7.04
N LYS A 142 0.28 16.63 -5.90
CA LYS A 142 -0.08 17.18 -4.59
C LYS A 142 1.16 17.69 -3.86
N PRO A 143 1.24 18.99 -3.50
CA PRO A 143 2.39 19.56 -2.79
C PRO A 143 2.73 18.82 -1.49
N ALA A 144 1.73 18.46 -0.68
CA ALA A 144 1.93 17.71 0.56
C ALA A 144 2.59 16.34 0.33
N ILE A 145 2.32 15.68 -0.80
CA ILE A 145 2.97 14.41 -1.14
C ILE A 145 4.41 14.62 -1.59
N GLU A 146 4.69 15.71 -2.29
CA GLU A 146 6.07 16.06 -2.66
C GLU A 146 6.93 16.34 -1.43
N GLU A 147 6.41 17.03 -0.41
CA GLU A 147 7.10 17.24 0.86
C GLU A 147 7.39 15.90 1.57
N GLN A 148 6.41 14.97 1.59
CA GLN A 148 6.62 13.64 2.12
C GLN A 148 7.67 12.86 1.32
N TRP A 149 7.66 12.99 0.01
CA TRP A 149 8.66 12.36 -0.84
C TRP A 149 10.07 12.89 -0.57
N GLU A 150 10.21 14.20 -0.37
CA GLU A 150 11.47 14.81 0.05
C GLU A 150 11.97 14.25 1.39
N TRP A 151 11.05 13.98 2.33
CA TRP A 151 11.41 13.31 3.58
C TRP A 151 11.97 11.91 3.33
N PHE A 152 11.34 11.11 2.45
CA PHE A 152 11.88 9.79 2.05
C PHE A 152 13.29 9.91 1.44
N LEU A 153 13.52 10.91 0.58
CA LEU A 153 14.83 11.14 -0.02
C LEU A 153 15.90 11.47 1.02
N ARG A 154 15.54 12.09 2.13
CA ARG A 154 16.46 12.45 3.23
C ARG A 154 16.63 11.35 4.27
N ASN A 155 15.65 10.49 4.46
CA ASN A 155 15.69 9.45 5.49
C ASN A 155 16.84 8.44 5.26
N ASN A 156 17.63 8.18 6.30
CA ASN A 156 18.81 7.32 6.19
C ASN A 156 18.52 5.83 6.05
N GLN A 157 17.35 5.37 6.44
CA GLN A 157 16.91 3.98 6.30
C GLN A 157 16.49 3.67 4.87
N ILE A 158 16.17 4.70 4.07
CA ILE A 158 15.73 4.57 2.69
C ILE A 158 16.93 4.80 1.78
N LYS A 159 17.35 3.77 1.07
CA LYS A 159 18.55 3.81 0.23
C LYS A 159 18.25 3.91 -1.25
N VAL A 160 17.13 3.36 -1.68
CA VAL A 160 16.72 3.42 -3.09
C VAL A 160 15.31 3.96 -3.18
N THR A 161 15.10 4.89 -4.09
CA THR A 161 13.78 5.44 -4.40
C THR A 161 13.57 5.50 -5.90
N ALA A 162 12.33 5.28 -6.33
CA ALA A 162 11.94 5.37 -7.73
C ALA A 162 10.62 6.11 -7.88
N ASP A 163 10.61 7.12 -8.76
CA ASP A 163 9.42 7.88 -9.12
C ASP A 163 8.92 7.39 -10.48
N PHE A 164 7.71 6.81 -10.51
CA PHE A 164 7.04 6.28 -11.69
C PHE A 164 5.89 7.15 -12.17
N PHE A 165 5.83 8.41 -11.78
CA PHE A 165 4.75 9.35 -12.06
C PHE A 165 3.43 9.03 -11.34
N LEU A 166 2.85 7.85 -11.52
CA LEU A 166 1.59 7.43 -10.86
C LEU A 166 1.80 6.92 -9.44
N CYS A 167 2.97 6.42 -9.14
CA CYS A 167 3.36 5.99 -7.80
C CYS A 167 4.83 6.26 -7.56
N LYS A 168 5.18 6.44 -6.30
CA LYS A 168 6.56 6.59 -5.84
C LYS A 168 6.88 5.37 -4.96
N VAL A 169 8.06 4.80 -5.14
CA VAL A 169 8.49 3.58 -4.45
C VAL A 169 9.76 3.85 -3.66
N ALA A 170 9.76 3.50 -2.38
CA ALA A 170 10.91 3.61 -1.50
C ALA A 170 11.29 2.23 -0.97
N PHE A 171 12.59 1.92 -0.97
CA PHE A 171 13.14 0.67 -0.49
C PHE A 171 13.96 0.92 0.76
N LEU A 172 13.53 0.31 1.86
CA LEU A 172 14.31 0.26 3.09
C LEU A 172 15.41 -0.80 2.92
N THR A 173 16.58 -0.51 3.43
CA THR A 173 17.64 -1.52 3.58
C THR A 173 18.68 -1.06 4.59
N GLN A 174 19.19 -1.99 5.36
CA GLN A 174 20.32 -1.76 6.26
C GLN A 174 21.69 -1.90 5.54
N ASN A 175 21.70 -2.40 4.33
CA ASN A 175 22.94 -2.51 3.57
C ASN A 175 23.58 -1.13 3.36
N PRO A 176 24.93 -0.99 3.51
CA PRO A 176 25.64 0.28 3.38
C PRO A 176 25.84 0.67 1.91
N ILE A 177 24.73 0.77 1.15
CA ILE A 177 24.75 1.25 -0.23
C ILE A 177 24.57 2.76 -0.28
N LYS A 178 25.15 3.39 -1.30
CA LYS A 178 24.89 4.79 -1.62
C LYS A 178 23.41 5.00 -1.90
N LYS A 179 22.85 6.13 -1.45
CA LYS A 179 21.50 6.54 -1.84
C LYS A 179 21.39 6.69 -3.35
N GLN A 180 20.31 6.15 -3.90
CA GLN A 180 20.00 6.19 -5.32
C GLN A 180 18.57 6.67 -5.50
N HIS A 181 18.37 7.59 -6.43
CA HIS A 181 17.05 8.09 -6.80
C HIS A 181 16.86 7.95 -8.31
N TYR A 182 15.78 7.30 -8.72
CA TYR A 182 15.44 7.06 -10.12
C TYR A 182 14.13 7.76 -10.47
N ILE A 183 14.11 8.46 -11.60
CA ILE A 183 12.88 8.97 -12.20
C ILE A 183 12.62 8.15 -13.45
N LEU A 184 11.57 7.36 -13.43
CA LEU A 184 11.23 6.39 -14.47
C LEU A 184 9.92 6.81 -15.15
N ARG A 185 9.98 7.06 -16.44
CA ARG A 185 8.79 7.36 -17.25
C ARG A 185 8.35 6.10 -17.97
N THR A 186 7.15 5.63 -17.69
CA THR A 186 6.52 4.57 -18.49
C THR A 186 6.08 5.16 -19.82
N LYS A 187 6.51 4.55 -20.93
CA LYS A 187 6.01 4.87 -22.27
C LYS A 187 4.57 4.38 -22.47
#